data_8d167d4e377d8a43043234a80adf415e
#
_entry.id   8d167d4e377d8a43043234a80adf415e
#
_cell.length_a   1.000
_cell.length_b   1.000
_cell.length_c   1.000
_cell.angle_alpha   90.00
_cell.angle_beta   90.00
_cell.angle_gamma   90.00
#
_symmetry.space_group_name_H-M   'P 1'
#
loop_
_entity.id
_entity.type
_entity.pdbx_description
1 polymer ?
#
loop_
_entity_poly.entity_id
_entity_poly.type
_entity_poly.pdbx_seq_one_letter_code
_entity_poly.pdbx_strand_id
1 'polypeptide(L)'
;MPHNSVLVVEDDDAIRQLLTEYLQLHAHVSVESARDGVEALHRISTEPYAVVVLDIMMPKMSGVDLLDSLAALRRDPSVQSPRSLPPVLVITSVSDGEVSDRVLAEHCPEVVRGVFRKPLEIGALASEVERYLR
;
A
#
# COMPACT_ATOMS: atom_id res chain seq x y z
N MET A 1 13.20 15.62 -4.14
CA MET A 1 13.49 14.50 -5.07
C MET A 1 12.26 13.65 -5.27
N PRO A 2 11.92 13.34 -6.49
CA PRO A 2 10.85 12.38 -6.71
C PRO A 2 11.25 11.01 -6.21
N HIS A 3 10.26 10.27 -5.75
CA HIS A 3 10.47 8.92 -5.24
C HIS A 3 9.99 7.94 -6.28
N ASN A 4 10.85 7.00 -6.65
CA ASN A 4 10.52 5.95 -7.59
C ASN A 4 10.54 4.58 -6.95
N SER A 5 10.28 4.53 -5.65
CA SER A 5 10.20 3.27 -4.91
C SER A 5 8.76 2.95 -4.58
N VAL A 6 8.42 1.68 -4.75
CA VAL A 6 7.10 1.15 -4.43
C VAL A 6 7.25 0.12 -3.32
N LEU A 7 6.36 0.14 -2.35
CA LEU A 7 6.32 -0.89 -1.32
C LEU A 7 5.12 -1.79 -1.58
N VAL A 8 5.37 -3.10 -1.69
CA VAL A 8 4.32 -4.11 -1.83
C VAL A 8 4.16 -4.82 -0.51
N VAL A 9 2.96 -4.75 0.07
CA VAL A 9 2.67 -5.38 1.37
C VAL A 9 1.73 -6.55 1.12
N GLU A 10 2.23 -7.76 1.28
CA GLU A 10 1.52 -8.98 0.96
C GLU A 10 2.14 -10.14 1.75
N ASP A 11 1.31 -10.90 2.46
CA ASP A 11 1.82 -12.02 3.27
C ASP A 11 2.09 -13.29 2.46
N ASP A 12 1.39 -13.48 1.34
CA ASP A 12 1.61 -14.64 0.49
C ASP A 12 2.89 -14.45 -0.33
N ASP A 13 3.86 -15.36 -0.14
CA ASP A 13 5.17 -15.23 -0.79
C ASP A 13 5.08 -15.23 -2.31
N ALA A 14 4.23 -16.09 -2.87
CA ALA A 14 4.12 -16.21 -4.33
C ALA A 14 3.49 -14.97 -4.92
N ILE A 15 2.43 -14.46 -4.30
CA ILE A 15 1.74 -13.26 -4.79
C ILE A 15 2.65 -12.05 -4.63
N ARG A 16 3.34 -11.94 -3.51
CA ARG A 16 4.27 -10.84 -3.26
C ARG A 16 5.38 -10.81 -4.31
N GLN A 17 5.94 -11.96 -4.62
CA GLN A 17 7.00 -12.06 -5.62
C GLN A 17 6.47 -11.70 -7.01
N LEU A 18 5.29 -12.20 -7.36
CA LEU A 18 4.67 -11.90 -8.65
C LEU A 18 4.45 -10.38 -8.82
N LEU A 19 3.88 -9.74 -7.81
CA LEU A 19 3.63 -8.30 -7.87
C LEU A 19 4.93 -7.52 -7.96
N THR A 20 5.93 -7.92 -7.17
CA THR A 20 7.22 -7.25 -7.16
C THR A 20 7.89 -7.31 -8.53
N GLU A 21 7.94 -8.51 -9.11
CA GLU A 21 8.60 -8.69 -10.41
C GLU A 21 7.85 -7.97 -11.52
N TYR A 22 6.53 -8.05 -11.50
CA TYR A 22 5.74 -7.39 -12.54
C TYR A 22 5.95 -5.87 -12.51
N LEU A 23 5.90 -5.28 -11.32
CA LEU A 23 6.06 -3.84 -11.19
C LEU A 23 7.48 -3.40 -11.57
N GLN A 24 8.49 -4.18 -11.20
CA GLN A 24 9.87 -3.86 -11.60
C GLN A 24 10.02 -3.83 -13.11
N LEU A 25 9.42 -4.79 -13.79
CA LEU A 25 9.57 -4.91 -15.23
C LEU A 25 8.75 -3.84 -15.99
N HIS A 26 7.55 -3.57 -15.55
CA HIS A 26 6.63 -2.72 -16.31
C HIS A 26 6.67 -1.26 -15.93
N ALA A 27 7.01 -0.95 -14.68
CA ALA A 27 7.06 0.43 -14.23
C ALA A 27 8.49 0.97 -14.12
N HIS A 28 9.50 0.11 -14.30
CA HIS A 28 10.92 0.47 -14.22
C HIS A 28 11.26 1.18 -12.91
N VAL A 29 10.79 0.62 -11.80
CA VAL A 29 10.95 1.24 -10.50
C VAL A 29 11.62 0.28 -9.54
N SER A 30 12.13 0.82 -8.45
CA SER A 30 12.61 0.03 -7.35
C SER A 30 11.41 -0.44 -6.54
N VAL A 31 11.31 -1.75 -6.31
CA VAL A 31 10.20 -2.31 -5.53
C VAL A 31 10.77 -3.02 -4.31
N GLU A 32 10.27 -2.64 -3.16
CA GLU A 32 10.55 -3.33 -1.91
C GLU A 32 9.29 -4.00 -1.43
N SER A 33 9.42 -4.91 -0.50
CA SER A 33 8.25 -5.66 -0.04
C SER A 33 8.25 -5.82 1.47
N ALA A 34 7.05 -6.03 2.01
CA ALA A 34 6.85 -6.32 3.41
C ALA A 34 5.87 -7.48 3.50
N ARG A 35 6.05 -8.34 4.48
CA ARG A 35 5.24 -9.55 4.64
C ARG A 35 4.05 -9.35 5.56
N ASP A 36 4.05 -8.28 6.33
CA ASP A 36 2.94 -7.98 7.23
C ASP A 36 2.91 -6.49 7.53
N GLY A 37 1.88 -6.09 8.28
CA GLY A 37 1.68 -4.68 8.59
C GLY A 37 2.75 -4.10 9.51
N VAL A 38 3.34 -4.92 10.37
CA VAL A 38 4.38 -4.44 11.28
C VAL A 38 5.63 -4.07 10.49
N GLU A 39 6.06 -4.94 9.59
CA GLU A 39 7.21 -4.66 8.74
C GLU A 39 6.92 -3.46 7.83
N ALA A 40 5.70 -3.40 7.28
CA ALA A 40 5.30 -2.30 6.42
C ALA A 40 5.36 -0.96 7.15
N LEU A 41 4.82 -0.91 8.36
CA LEU A 41 4.82 0.31 9.15
C LEU A 41 6.25 0.79 9.42
N HIS A 42 7.12 -0.15 9.76
CA HIS A 42 8.53 0.17 10.00
C HIS A 42 9.18 0.77 8.74
N ARG A 43 8.97 0.13 7.59
CA ARG A 43 9.54 0.63 6.34
C ARG A 43 9.00 2.00 5.95
N ILE A 44 7.69 2.19 6.07
CA ILE A 44 7.07 3.47 5.74
C ILE A 44 7.58 4.58 6.65
N SER A 45 7.86 4.25 7.90
CA SER A 45 8.35 5.24 8.88
C SER A 45 9.80 5.64 8.63
N THR A 46 10.58 4.80 7.97
CA THR A 46 12.02 5.01 7.84
C THR A 46 12.48 5.32 6.42
N GLU A 47 11.67 5.04 5.41
CA GLU A 47 12.07 5.22 4.00
C GLU A 47 10.95 5.89 3.22
N PRO A 48 11.30 6.67 2.20
CA PRO A 48 10.27 7.29 1.35
C PRO A 48 9.82 6.33 0.25
N TYR A 49 8.52 6.32 0.01
CA TYR A 49 7.93 5.55 -1.09
C TYR A 49 6.99 6.45 -1.89
N ALA A 50 6.92 6.21 -3.19
CA ALA A 50 5.98 6.92 -4.04
C ALA A 50 4.56 6.43 -3.81
N VAL A 51 4.40 5.14 -3.56
CA VAL A 51 3.10 4.51 -3.36
C VAL A 51 3.28 3.18 -2.65
N VAL A 52 2.26 2.77 -1.88
CA VAL A 52 2.22 1.47 -1.21
C VAL A 52 1.06 0.66 -1.79
N VAL A 53 1.34 -0.57 -2.18
CA VAL A 53 0.31 -1.53 -2.59
C VAL A 53 0.06 -2.47 -1.42
N LEU A 54 -1.15 -2.50 -0.90
CA LEU A 54 -1.47 -3.16 0.36
C LEU A 54 -2.61 -4.17 0.20
N ASP A 55 -2.34 -5.43 0.53
CA ASP A 55 -3.39 -6.41 0.72
C ASP A 55 -3.98 -6.20 2.11
N ILE A 56 -5.30 -6.03 2.19
CA ILE A 56 -5.97 -5.76 3.46
C ILE A 56 -5.87 -6.93 4.44
N MET A 57 -6.01 -8.15 3.95
CA MET A 57 -6.10 -9.32 4.81
C MET A 57 -4.74 -9.95 5.02
N MET A 58 -4.14 -9.67 6.15
CA MET A 58 -2.83 -10.20 6.53
C MET A 58 -2.83 -10.63 7.98
N PRO A 59 -1.98 -11.61 8.35
CA PRO A 59 -1.78 -11.97 9.74
C PRO A 59 -1.03 -10.86 10.49
N LYS A 60 -0.87 -11.00 11.78
CA LYS A 60 -0.19 -10.10 12.70
C LYS A 60 -0.85 -8.72 12.75
N MET A 61 -0.51 -7.83 11.84
CA MET A 61 -1.18 -6.53 11.74
C MET A 61 -1.94 -6.52 10.43
N SER A 62 -3.26 -6.46 10.50
CA SER A 62 -4.10 -6.45 9.31
C SER A 62 -3.89 -5.15 8.52
N GLY A 63 -4.32 -5.17 7.26
CA GLY A 63 -4.25 -3.96 6.46
C GLY A 63 -5.02 -2.80 7.06
N VAL A 64 -6.15 -3.08 7.72
CA VAL A 64 -6.93 -2.03 8.38
C VAL A 64 -6.14 -1.44 9.55
N ASP A 65 -5.49 -2.28 10.34
CA ASP A 65 -4.67 -1.79 11.45
C ASP A 65 -3.52 -0.92 10.95
N LEU A 66 -2.90 -1.32 9.85
CA LEU A 66 -1.86 -0.50 9.24
C LEU A 66 -2.41 0.86 8.80
N LEU A 67 -3.58 0.87 8.15
CA LEU A 67 -4.20 2.12 7.71
C LEU A 67 -4.55 3.02 8.89
N ASP A 68 -5.06 2.44 9.97
CA ASP A 68 -5.34 3.20 11.18
C ASP A 68 -4.07 3.83 11.74
N SER A 69 -2.97 3.09 11.74
CA SER A 69 -1.68 3.58 12.22
C SER A 69 -1.16 4.72 11.35
N LEU A 70 -1.27 4.59 10.03
CA LEU A 70 -0.84 5.63 9.10
C LEU A 70 -1.69 6.90 9.26
N ALA A 71 -2.99 6.74 9.44
CA ALA A 71 -3.87 7.88 9.66
C ALA A 71 -3.51 8.61 10.95
N ALA A 72 -3.19 7.85 12.01
CA ALA A 72 -2.77 8.45 13.28
C ALA A 72 -1.47 9.23 13.12
N LEU A 73 -0.50 8.69 12.40
CA LEU A 73 0.76 9.38 12.13
C LEU A 73 0.53 10.66 11.34
N ARG A 74 -0.36 10.62 10.36
CA ARG A 74 -0.66 11.77 9.53
C ARG A 74 -1.24 12.93 10.33
N ARG A 75 -1.98 12.62 11.39
CA ARG A 75 -2.62 13.64 12.25
C ARG A 75 -1.76 14.08 13.41
N ASP A 76 -0.65 13.40 13.67
CA ASP A 76 0.21 13.68 14.82
C ASP A 76 1.09 14.88 14.52
N PRO A 77 0.93 15.99 15.29
CA PRO A 77 1.73 17.19 15.04
C PRO A 77 3.21 17.00 15.33
N SER A 78 3.58 15.95 16.07
CA SER A 78 4.99 15.67 16.34
C SER A 78 5.69 15.03 15.15
N VAL A 79 4.93 14.51 14.17
CA VAL A 79 5.49 13.96 12.95
C VAL A 79 5.86 15.12 12.03
N GLN A 80 7.13 15.19 11.68
CA GLN A 80 7.66 16.36 11.01
C GLN A 80 7.19 16.59 9.59
N SER A 81 6.83 15.53 8.88
CA SER A 81 6.53 15.67 7.46
C SER A 81 5.40 14.75 7.03
N PRO A 82 4.16 15.26 7.05
CA PRO A 82 3.02 14.47 6.56
C PRO A 82 3.19 14.02 5.12
N ARG A 83 3.94 14.78 4.32
CA ARG A 83 4.17 14.44 2.92
C ARG A 83 5.04 13.20 2.76
N SER A 84 5.71 12.76 3.83
CA SER A 84 6.52 11.56 3.76
C SER A 84 5.68 10.29 3.84
N LEU A 85 4.40 10.40 4.19
CA LEU A 85 3.50 9.25 4.21
C LEU A 85 2.94 9.03 2.81
N PRO A 86 3.23 7.88 2.20
CA PRO A 86 2.83 7.64 0.81
C PRO A 86 1.35 7.32 0.68
N PRO A 87 0.77 7.57 -0.50
CA PRO A 87 -0.58 7.08 -0.80
C PRO A 87 -0.61 5.56 -0.84
N VAL A 88 -1.75 4.98 -0.50
CA VAL A 88 -1.93 3.53 -0.43
C VAL A 88 -2.96 3.08 -1.45
N LEU A 89 -2.61 2.07 -2.24
CA LEU A 89 -3.53 1.38 -3.13
C LEU A 89 -3.86 0.04 -2.49
N VAL A 90 -5.13 -0.18 -2.21
CA VAL A 90 -5.59 -1.34 -1.44
C VAL A 90 -6.07 -2.44 -2.36
N ILE A 91 -5.70 -3.69 -2.05
CA ILE A 91 -6.22 -4.87 -2.73
C ILE A 91 -7.17 -5.58 -1.77
N THR A 92 -8.37 -5.89 -2.24
CA THR A 92 -9.37 -6.58 -1.43
C THR A 92 -9.97 -7.75 -2.22
N SER A 93 -10.71 -8.63 -1.52
CA SER A 93 -11.45 -9.72 -2.17
C SER A 93 -12.93 -9.56 -1.89
N VAL A 94 -13.75 -10.37 -2.58
CA VAL A 94 -15.19 -10.36 -2.37
C VAL A 94 -15.53 -10.70 -0.92
N SER A 95 -14.75 -11.60 -0.31
CA SER A 95 -14.97 -12.00 1.07
C SER A 95 -14.64 -10.91 2.08
N ASP A 96 -13.99 -9.83 1.64
CA ASP A 96 -13.60 -8.71 2.49
C ASP A 96 -14.59 -7.54 2.39
N GLY A 97 -15.83 -7.79 1.97
CA GLY A 97 -16.78 -6.72 1.69
C GLY A 97 -16.97 -5.71 2.82
N GLU A 98 -17.19 -6.20 4.03
CA GLU A 98 -17.37 -5.31 5.19
C GLU A 98 -16.10 -4.52 5.48
N VAL A 99 -14.96 -5.16 5.40
CA VAL A 99 -13.66 -4.52 5.63
C VAL A 99 -13.42 -3.47 4.54
N SER A 100 -13.72 -3.80 3.28
CA SER A 100 -13.56 -2.86 2.18
C SER A 100 -14.42 -1.61 2.37
N ASP A 101 -15.68 -1.80 2.78
CA ASP A 101 -16.58 -0.67 3.00
C ASP A 101 -16.07 0.23 4.12
N ARG A 102 -15.58 -0.37 5.18
CA ARG A 102 -15.01 0.37 6.30
C ARG A 102 -13.77 1.17 5.86
N VAL A 103 -12.89 0.55 5.08
CA VAL A 103 -11.69 1.20 4.58
C VAL A 103 -12.06 2.40 3.72
N LEU A 104 -13.02 2.22 2.82
CA LEU A 104 -13.46 3.33 1.96
C LEU A 104 -14.05 4.48 2.77
N ALA A 105 -14.84 4.15 3.78
CA ALA A 105 -15.51 5.17 4.60
C ALA A 105 -14.51 5.94 5.48
N GLU A 106 -13.54 5.25 6.05
CA GLU A 106 -12.67 5.83 7.07
C GLU A 106 -11.36 6.38 6.53
N HIS A 107 -10.83 5.80 5.45
CA HIS A 107 -9.47 6.12 5.02
C HIS A 107 -9.36 6.67 3.61
N CYS A 108 -10.42 6.63 2.83
CA CYS A 108 -10.41 7.16 1.47
C CYS A 108 -11.04 8.55 1.47
N PRO A 109 -10.42 9.55 0.79
CA PRO A 109 -9.20 9.48 0.00
C PRO A 109 -7.91 9.89 0.75
N GLU A 110 -7.96 10.11 2.04
CA GLU A 110 -6.80 10.65 2.78
C GLU A 110 -5.58 9.76 2.69
N VAL A 111 -5.74 8.49 3.05
CA VAL A 111 -4.65 7.53 3.06
C VAL A 111 -4.77 6.62 1.84
N VAL A 112 -5.97 6.09 1.62
CA VAL A 112 -6.25 5.17 0.50
C VAL A 112 -6.65 5.97 -0.72
N ARG A 113 -5.92 5.77 -1.81
CA ARG A 113 -6.17 6.48 -3.07
C ARG A 113 -6.78 5.61 -4.14
N GLY A 114 -6.84 4.32 -3.93
CA GLY A 114 -7.48 3.40 -4.87
C GLY A 114 -7.73 2.06 -4.25
N VAL A 115 -8.72 1.35 -4.74
CA VAL A 115 -9.10 0.02 -4.26
C VAL A 115 -9.23 -0.90 -5.47
N PHE A 116 -8.53 -2.03 -5.43
CA PHE A 116 -8.55 -3.03 -6.47
C PHE A 116 -9.12 -4.33 -5.91
N ARG A 117 -10.07 -4.92 -6.60
CA ARG A 117 -10.74 -6.13 -6.14
C ARG A 117 -10.17 -7.34 -6.84
N LYS A 118 -10.08 -8.44 -6.12
CA LYS A 118 -9.68 -9.72 -6.71
C LYS A 118 -10.87 -10.32 -7.46
N PRO A 119 -10.65 -11.02 -8.58
CA PRO A 119 -9.35 -11.34 -9.17
C PRO A 119 -8.66 -10.09 -9.70
N LEU A 120 -7.38 -9.97 -9.38
CA LEU A 120 -6.63 -8.75 -9.64
C LEU A 120 -6.23 -8.63 -11.12
N GLU A 121 -6.58 -7.50 -11.72
CA GLU A 121 -6.09 -7.12 -13.04
C GLU A 121 -4.75 -6.42 -12.84
N ILE A 122 -3.68 -7.16 -12.99
CA ILE A 122 -2.35 -6.68 -12.60
C ILE A 122 -1.87 -5.52 -13.50
N GLY A 123 -2.30 -5.51 -14.77
CA GLY A 123 -1.97 -4.40 -15.65
C GLY A 123 -2.61 -3.10 -15.22
N ALA A 124 -3.85 -3.17 -14.74
CA ALA A 124 -4.54 -2.00 -14.23
C ALA A 124 -3.85 -1.48 -12.97
N LEU A 125 -3.42 -2.38 -12.10
CA LEU A 125 -2.69 -1.99 -10.91
C LEU A 125 -1.38 -1.31 -11.27
N ALA A 126 -0.63 -1.88 -12.20
CA ALA A 126 0.64 -1.30 -12.63
C ALA A 126 0.44 0.10 -13.24
N SER A 127 -0.61 0.29 -14.03
CA SER A 127 -0.92 1.60 -14.60
C SER A 127 -1.21 2.62 -13.52
N GLU A 128 -1.95 2.21 -12.50
CA GLU A 128 -2.26 3.12 -11.39
C GLU A 128 -1.00 3.45 -10.58
N VAL A 129 -0.14 2.45 -10.34
CA VAL A 129 1.13 2.68 -9.65
C VAL A 129 1.96 3.72 -10.41
N GLU A 130 2.02 3.62 -11.73
CA GLU A 130 2.81 4.55 -12.54
C GLU A 130 2.37 5.99 -12.38
N ARG A 131 1.10 6.23 -12.06
CA ARG A 131 0.61 7.60 -11.85
C ARG A 131 1.26 8.30 -10.66
N TYR A 132 1.81 7.54 -9.72
CA TYR A 132 2.45 8.08 -8.51
C TYR A 132 3.96 8.17 -8.63
N LEU A 133 4.51 7.68 -9.72
CA LEU A 133 5.96 7.69 -9.92
C LEU A 133 6.41 8.99 -10.57
N ARG A 134 7.60 9.44 -10.18
CA ARG A 134 8.19 10.61 -10.80
C ARG A 134 9.69 10.44 -10.89
#